data_41d96af9790ef154c12df1c31aa2a7e8
#
_entry.id   41d96af9790ef154c12df1c31aa2a7e8
#
_cell.length_a   1.000
_cell.length_b   1.000
_cell.length_c   1.000
_cell.angle_alpha   90.00
_cell.angle_beta   90.00
_cell.angle_gamma   90.00
#
_symmetry.space_group_name_H-M   'P 1'
#
loop_
_entity.id
_entity.type
_entity.pdbx_description
1 polymer ?
#
loop_
_entity_poly.entity_id
_entity_poly.type
_entity_poly.pdbx_seq_one_letter_code
_entity_poly.pdbx_strand_id
1 'polypeptide(L)'
;MFSNRLTRSSRMTPARSLLALGLLAISATALAKTELTMAHQLEGQHVRELETLVGAFNAESKDVEIRLVKRSQHGKPAVLNLATRADLAQYLGKPDAYVPIEKLLADNKVKFNAKAISEPLRNSVMVKGQVQALPVAFTTPLLFWNKALFRESGLDPNKPPKTWEELQDISGKLKARCSYTTSWPVWVHIDNVSAWSGAPTVTSDGKLAFNTLIQVRHLARLTSWYKTEYFTSFGFNNEADAHFVNGECAMITTNAEMVSELQASGKVDFGVASLPVIDDNAGAPFNTLASGGAIWVGQGHSKDEYKAAAKFLEFTLTPQTQLTIARQGGFLPLTPAAQAGAQSKLLRDDLKAQDLGLANVMKPGASGAYVGWISFNPKLREIVNEEMDAVFMGKKSAKSALDSAVIRGQAVYQPTPVAAACPKGRKNCR
;
A
#
# COMPACT_ATOMS: atom_id res chain seq x y z
N MET A 1 -87.64 47.64 -7.73
CA MET A 1 -88.27 48.74 -6.99
C MET A 1 -87.16 49.55 -6.33
N PHE A 2 -87.03 50.80 -6.77
CA PHE A 2 -86.54 51.98 -6.03
C PHE A 2 -85.23 51.86 -5.24
N SER A 3 -84.32 52.75 -5.28
CA SER A 3 -84.07 54.11 -5.79
C SER A 3 -82.90 54.72 -5.04
N ASN A 4 -81.95 55.25 -5.79
CA ASN A 4 -81.23 56.54 -5.58
C ASN A 4 -80.91 57.01 -4.17
N ARG A 5 -79.68 57.43 -3.87
CA ARG A 5 -79.16 58.79 -4.20
C ARG A 5 -77.72 58.96 -3.71
N LEU A 6 -76.98 59.59 -4.56
CA LEU A 6 -75.80 60.43 -4.41
C LEU A 6 -75.69 61.24 -3.12
N THR A 7 -74.50 61.37 -2.58
CA THR A 7 -73.87 62.69 -2.27
C THR A 7 -72.39 62.69 -2.23
N ARG A 8 -71.81 63.69 -2.74
CA ARG A 8 -70.48 64.18 -3.05
C ARG A 8 -69.63 64.57 -1.80
N SER A 9 -68.34 64.67 -2.08
CA SER A 9 -67.33 65.56 -1.46
C SER A 9 -66.53 64.89 -0.39
N SER A 10 -65.16 64.94 -0.34
CA SER A 10 -64.22 65.98 -0.72
C SER A 10 -62.76 65.40 -0.77
N ARG A 11 -61.97 66.01 -1.57
CA ARG A 11 -60.55 65.73 -1.72
C ARG A 11 -59.73 66.01 -0.42
N MET A 12 -58.87 65.06 -0.06
CA MET A 12 -57.61 65.42 0.62
C MET A 12 -56.54 64.37 0.23
N THR A 13 -55.53 64.82 -0.43
CA THR A 13 -54.28 64.10 -0.67
C THR A 13 -53.40 64.17 0.59
N PRO A 14 -52.75 63.04 0.95
CA PRO A 14 -51.47 63.16 1.63
C PRO A 14 -50.33 62.49 0.90
N ALA A 15 -49.24 63.15 1.00
CA ALA A 15 -47.90 62.93 0.64
C ALA A 15 -47.43 61.46 0.55
N ARG A 16 -46.80 61.12 -0.60
CA ARG A 16 -46.00 59.94 -0.82
C ARG A 16 -44.68 60.03 -0.12
N SER A 17 -44.52 59.35 1.03
CA SER A 17 -43.23 59.06 1.61
C SER A 17 -42.68 57.79 0.96
N LEU A 18 -41.75 57.92 0.03
CA LEU A 18 -40.94 56.86 -0.53
C LEU A 18 -39.93 56.42 0.52
N LEU A 19 -40.16 55.36 1.28
CA LEU A 19 -39.14 54.61 1.98
C LEU A 19 -38.46 53.71 0.98
N ALA A 20 -37.29 54.11 0.47
CA ALA A 20 -36.35 53.26 -0.25
C ALA A 20 -35.70 52.29 0.73
N LEU A 21 -36.22 51.09 0.89
CA LEU A 21 -35.49 49.95 1.48
C LEU A 21 -34.39 49.54 0.50
N GLY A 22 -33.18 50.01 0.77
CA GLY A 22 -31.97 49.49 0.12
C GLY A 22 -31.73 48.04 0.57
N LEU A 23 -32.15 47.06 -0.22
CA LEU A 23 -31.65 45.69 -0.13
C LEU A 23 -30.17 45.70 -0.52
N LEU A 24 -29.26 45.75 0.47
CA LEU A 24 -27.90 45.32 0.29
C LEU A 24 -27.91 43.82 0.00
N ALA A 25 -27.93 43.44 -1.27
CA ALA A 25 -27.61 42.11 -1.71
C ALA A 25 -26.12 41.92 -1.41
N ILE A 26 -25.82 41.30 -0.27
CA ILE A 26 -24.49 40.73 0.01
C ILE A 26 -24.37 39.57 -0.97
N SER A 27 -23.82 39.86 -2.14
CA SER A 27 -23.36 38.81 -3.06
C SER A 27 -22.21 38.09 -2.36
N ALA A 28 -22.52 37.02 -1.65
CA ALA A 28 -21.51 36.07 -1.25
C ALA A 28 -20.91 35.51 -2.54
N THR A 29 -19.83 36.09 -3.02
CA THR A 29 -19.00 35.47 -4.05
C THR A 29 -18.51 34.16 -3.47
N ALA A 30 -19.20 33.07 -3.78
CA ALA A 30 -18.67 31.75 -3.58
C ALA A 30 -17.36 31.71 -4.37
N LEU A 31 -16.23 31.82 -3.69
CA LEU A 31 -14.92 31.59 -4.30
C LEU A 31 -14.98 30.21 -4.92
N ALA A 32 -14.86 30.13 -6.25
CA ALA A 32 -14.81 28.87 -6.95
C ALA A 32 -13.62 28.05 -6.37
N LYS A 33 -13.91 26.81 -5.97
CA LYS A 33 -12.86 25.91 -5.48
C LYS A 33 -11.85 25.66 -6.59
N THR A 34 -10.58 25.58 -6.23
CA THR A 34 -9.54 25.07 -7.13
C THR A 34 -9.77 23.58 -7.35
N GLU A 35 -10.13 23.20 -8.56
CA GLU A 35 -10.33 21.81 -8.93
C GLU A 35 -9.01 21.14 -9.30
N LEU A 36 -8.69 20.01 -8.66
CA LEU A 36 -7.53 19.18 -8.98
C LEU A 36 -7.97 17.83 -9.51
N THR A 37 -7.22 17.28 -10.45
CA THR A 37 -7.37 15.88 -10.86
C THR A 37 -6.36 15.00 -10.14
N MET A 38 -6.85 13.86 -9.62
CA MET A 38 -6.01 12.78 -9.09
C MET A 38 -6.18 11.54 -9.96
N ALA A 39 -5.13 11.20 -10.69
CA ALA A 39 -5.12 10.05 -11.59
C ALA A 39 -4.73 8.77 -10.84
N HIS A 40 -5.47 7.67 -11.10
CA HIS A 40 -5.21 6.35 -10.51
C HIS A 40 -5.51 5.22 -11.50
N GLN A 41 -5.08 3.99 -11.15
CA GLN A 41 -5.47 2.75 -11.86
C GLN A 41 -6.04 1.70 -10.89
N LEU A 42 -6.52 2.13 -9.73
CA LEU A 42 -7.16 1.24 -8.77
C LEU A 42 -8.47 0.69 -9.32
N GLU A 43 -8.86 -0.48 -8.83
CA GLU A 43 -10.11 -1.17 -9.13
C GLU A 43 -10.76 -1.72 -7.86
N GLY A 44 -12.03 -2.07 -7.93
CA GLY A 44 -12.76 -2.74 -6.86
C GLY A 44 -12.81 -1.93 -5.55
N GLN A 45 -12.45 -2.58 -4.45
CA GLN A 45 -12.50 -2.00 -3.11
C GLN A 45 -11.54 -0.82 -2.95
N HIS A 46 -10.34 -0.89 -3.53
CA HIS A 46 -9.34 0.17 -3.41
C HIS A 46 -9.76 1.51 -4.03
N VAL A 47 -10.65 1.48 -5.04
CA VAL A 47 -11.27 2.71 -5.56
C VAL A 47 -12.16 3.34 -4.48
N ARG A 48 -12.97 2.54 -3.79
CA ARG A 48 -13.87 3.05 -2.72
C ARG A 48 -13.09 3.61 -1.53
N GLU A 49 -11.96 3.02 -1.19
CA GLU A 49 -11.04 3.53 -0.15
C GLU A 49 -10.47 4.89 -0.54
N LEU A 50 -10.02 5.03 -1.79
CA LEU A 50 -9.55 6.31 -2.32
C LEU A 50 -10.68 7.35 -2.41
N GLU A 51 -11.87 6.97 -2.87
CA GLU A 51 -13.07 7.83 -2.89
C GLU A 51 -13.42 8.32 -1.48
N THR A 52 -13.32 7.45 -0.47
CA THR A 52 -13.55 7.83 0.93
C THR A 52 -12.52 8.86 1.42
N LEU A 53 -11.24 8.65 1.13
CA LEU A 53 -10.17 9.58 1.49
C LEU A 53 -10.37 10.95 0.82
N VAL A 54 -10.62 10.95 -0.48
CA VAL A 54 -10.83 12.17 -1.26
C VAL A 54 -12.13 12.87 -0.85
N GLY A 55 -13.19 12.10 -0.60
CA GLY A 55 -14.46 12.62 -0.12
C GLY A 55 -14.34 13.31 1.24
N ALA A 56 -13.58 12.74 2.17
CA ALA A 56 -13.30 13.34 3.47
C ALA A 56 -12.57 14.70 3.32
N PHE A 57 -11.53 14.74 2.47
CA PHE A 57 -10.85 16.01 2.17
C PHE A 57 -11.78 17.05 1.55
N ASN A 58 -12.56 16.67 0.53
CA ASN A 58 -13.47 17.57 -0.17
C ASN A 58 -14.56 18.13 0.74
N ALA A 59 -15.00 17.36 1.75
CA ALA A 59 -15.97 17.80 2.74
C ALA A 59 -15.39 18.85 3.71
N GLU A 60 -14.11 18.73 4.09
CA GLU A 60 -13.43 19.66 4.98
C GLU A 60 -12.90 20.91 4.26
N SER A 61 -12.49 20.75 2.98
CA SER A 61 -11.85 21.82 2.21
C SER A 61 -12.87 22.81 1.65
N LYS A 62 -12.65 24.11 1.94
CA LYS A 62 -13.50 25.21 1.49
C LYS A 62 -13.13 25.73 0.10
N ASP A 63 -11.87 25.55 -0.31
CA ASP A 63 -11.26 26.22 -1.46
C ASP A 63 -10.58 25.24 -2.45
N VAL A 64 -10.61 23.95 -2.16
CA VAL A 64 -10.05 22.91 -3.04
C VAL A 64 -11.07 21.78 -3.21
N GLU A 65 -11.14 21.23 -4.42
CA GLU A 65 -11.90 20.02 -4.73
C GLU A 65 -11.03 19.07 -5.55
N ILE A 66 -10.98 17.80 -5.17
CA ILE A 66 -10.25 16.76 -5.89
C ILE A 66 -11.22 15.86 -6.63
N ARG A 67 -10.97 15.66 -7.93
CA ARG A 67 -11.70 14.72 -8.78
C ARG A 67 -10.79 13.53 -9.13
N LEU A 68 -11.31 12.34 -8.91
CA LEU A 68 -10.64 11.11 -9.32
C LEU A 68 -10.85 10.86 -10.80
N VAL A 69 -9.76 10.50 -11.49
CA VAL A 69 -9.79 10.16 -12.92
C VAL A 69 -8.98 8.89 -13.18
N LYS A 70 -9.38 8.09 -14.15
CA LYS A 70 -8.52 7.00 -14.63
C LYS A 70 -7.27 7.57 -15.30
N ARG A 71 -6.11 7.01 -15.00
CA ARG A 71 -4.84 7.48 -15.53
C ARG A 71 -4.79 7.28 -17.05
N SER A 72 -4.46 8.35 -17.78
CA SER A 72 -4.11 8.27 -19.20
C SER A 72 -2.66 7.82 -19.35
N GLN A 73 -2.40 6.98 -20.35
CA GLN A 73 -1.04 6.57 -20.71
C GLN A 73 -0.29 7.64 -21.51
N HIS A 74 -1.00 8.64 -22.03
CA HIS A 74 -0.48 9.68 -22.91
C HIS A 74 -0.76 11.06 -22.32
N GLY A 75 0.13 12.00 -22.59
CA GLY A 75 -0.01 13.39 -22.20
C GLY A 75 0.71 13.76 -20.89
N LYS A 76 0.42 14.97 -20.43
CA LYS A 76 0.97 15.52 -19.20
C LYS A 76 0.39 14.77 -17.99
N PRO A 77 1.21 14.43 -16.97
CA PRO A 77 0.70 13.87 -15.72
C PRO A 77 -0.37 14.77 -15.08
N ALA A 78 -1.37 14.20 -14.45
CA ALA A 78 -2.30 14.93 -13.60
C ALA A 78 -1.54 15.64 -12.46
N VAL A 79 -2.17 16.62 -11.81
CA VAL A 79 -1.55 17.27 -10.63
C VAL A 79 -1.18 16.25 -9.58
N LEU A 80 -2.12 15.37 -9.24
CA LEU A 80 -1.91 14.25 -8.31
C LEU A 80 -1.98 12.94 -9.08
N ASN A 81 -1.03 12.05 -8.82
CA ASN A 81 -0.98 10.73 -9.45
C ASN A 81 -0.73 9.67 -8.39
N LEU A 82 -1.67 8.76 -8.18
CA LEU A 82 -1.46 7.61 -7.33
C LEU A 82 -0.79 6.50 -8.13
N ALA A 83 0.47 6.25 -7.84
CA ALA A 83 1.21 5.10 -8.34
C ALA A 83 1.07 3.95 -7.36
N THR A 84 0.64 2.80 -7.83
CA THR A 84 0.59 1.55 -7.06
C THR A 84 1.89 0.78 -7.20
N ARG A 85 2.01 -0.35 -6.51
CA ARG A 85 3.15 -1.27 -6.60
C ARG A 85 3.56 -1.55 -8.05
N ALA A 86 2.59 -1.84 -8.91
CA ALA A 86 2.84 -2.19 -10.31
C ALA A 86 3.46 -1.04 -11.13
N ASP A 87 3.21 0.19 -10.71
CA ASP A 87 3.61 1.40 -11.44
C ASP A 87 4.89 2.04 -10.90
N LEU A 88 5.25 1.74 -9.66
CA LEU A 88 6.27 2.48 -8.91
C LEU A 88 7.61 2.55 -9.66
N ALA A 89 8.04 1.47 -10.28
CA ALA A 89 9.27 1.44 -11.07
C ALA A 89 9.21 2.42 -12.27
N GLN A 90 8.05 2.56 -12.93
CA GLN A 90 7.87 3.51 -14.03
C GLN A 90 7.98 4.96 -13.56
N TYR A 91 7.42 5.27 -12.39
CA TYR A 91 7.48 6.62 -11.81
C TYR A 91 8.90 6.96 -11.35
N LEU A 92 9.57 6.04 -10.67
CA LEU A 92 10.98 6.18 -10.27
C LEU A 92 11.93 6.35 -11.47
N GLY A 93 11.61 5.73 -12.62
CA GLY A 93 12.36 5.83 -13.86
C GLY A 93 12.18 7.17 -14.60
N LYS A 94 11.20 8.01 -14.22
CA LYS A 94 10.91 9.31 -14.82
C LYS A 94 10.80 10.43 -13.78
N PRO A 95 11.80 10.60 -12.91
CA PRO A 95 11.68 11.55 -11.79
C PRO A 95 11.46 12.99 -12.25
N ASP A 96 12.00 13.38 -13.41
CA ASP A 96 11.88 14.73 -13.94
C ASP A 96 10.47 15.09 -14.43
N ALA A 97 9.55 14.11 -14.52
CA ALA A 97 8.14 14.35 -14.80
C ALA A 97 7.35 14.79 -13.55
N TYR A 98 7.97 14.75 -12.37
CA TYR A 98 7.30 14.97 -11.08
C TYR A 98 8.05 15.99 -10.23
N VAL A 99 7.31 16.74 -9.42
CA VAL A 99 7.85 17.66 -8.41
C VAL A 99 8.22 16.88 -7.16
N PRO A 100 9.47 16.95 -6.65
CA PRO A 100 9.80 16.37 -5.36
C PRO A 100 8.89 16.89 -4.26
N ILE A 101 8.32 15.99 -3.46
CA ILE A 101 7.31 16.36 -2.48
C ILE A 101 7.85 17.29 -1.39
N GLU A 102 9.12 17.09 -0.99
CA GLU A 102 9.79 17.97 -0.02
C GLU A 102 9.84 19.42 -0.53
N LYS A 103 10.17 19.60 -1.81
CA LYS A 103 10.19 20.91 -2.45
C LYS A 103 8.79 21.51 -2.54
N LEU A 104 7.79 20.73 -3.00
CA LEU A 104 6.42 21.21 -3.11
C LEU A 104 5.88 21.71 -1.78
N LEU A 105 6.05 20.93 -0.71
CA LEU A 105 5.53 21.28 0.62
C LEU A 105 6.26 22.48 1.20
N ALA A 106 7.59 22.58 1.04
CA ALA A 106 8.38 23.73 1.47
C ALA A 106 7.98 25.01 0.74
N ASP A 107 7.83 24.99 -0.59
CA ASP A 107 7.42 26.13 -1.40
C ASP A 107 6.02 26.64 -1.00
N ASN A 108 5.16 25.77 -0.47
CA ASN A 108 3.81 26.09 0.00
C ASN A 108 3.71 26.28 1.52
N LYS A 109 4.84 26.39 2.23
CA LYS A 109 4.94 26.63 3.68
C LYS A 109 4.29 25.55 4.55
N VAL A 110 4.13 24.35 4.03
CA VAL A 110 3.68 23.18 4.78
C VAL A 110 4.88 22.58 5.51
N LYS A 111 4.75 22.41 6.82
CA LYS A 111 5.80 21.77 7.63
C LYS A 111 5.84 20.29 7.35
N PHE A 112 6.87 19.86 6.66
CA PHE A 112 7.10 18.46 6.33
C PHE A 112 8.48 18.02 6.81
N ASN A 113 8.52 16.95 7.59
CA ASN A 113 9.76 16.31 7.99
C ASN A 113 9.81 14.91 7.38
N ALA A 114 10.51 14.76 6.29
CA ALA A 114 10.66 13.49 5.62
C ALA A 114 11.27 12.39 6.52
N LYS A 115 12.10 12.78 7.51
CA LYS A 115 12.66 11.84 8.49
C LYS A 115 11.64 11.31 9.49
N ALA A 116 10.46 11.94 9.58
CA ALA A 116 9.35 11.43 10.37
C ALA A 116 8.64 10.25 9.70
N ILE A 117 8.81 10.05 8.40
CA ILE A 117 8.37 8.83 7.72
C ILE A 117 9.42 7.74 7.99
N SER A 118 8.95 6.54 8.36
CA SER A 118 9.85 5.42 8.60
C SER A 118 10.79 5.18 7.41
N GLU A 119 12.06 4.91 7.71
CA GLU A 119 13.11 4.82 6.68
C GLU A 119 12.79 3.86 5.54
N PRO A 120 12.28 2.64 5.78
CA PRO A 120 11.93 1.72 4.70
C PRO A 120 10.88 2.27 3.75
N LEU A 121 9.84 2.92 4.27
CA LEU A 121 8.76 3.51 3.46
C LEU A 121 9.27 4.73 2.68
N ARG A 122 10.04 5.59 3.33
CA ARG A 122 10.65 6.77 2.71
C ARG A 122 11.60 6.37 1.57
N ASN A 123 12.46 5.38 1.81
CA ASN A 123 13.45 4.94 0.83
C ASN A 123 12.80 4.36 -0.44
N SER A 124 11.60 3.80 -0.34
CA SER A 124 10.86 3.28 -1.50
C SER A 124 10.49 4.32 -2.54
N VAL A 125 10.46 5.60 -2.16
CA VAL A 125 10.08 6.73 -3.01
C VAL A 125 11.18 7.79 -3.14
N MET A 126 12.40 7.46 -2.72
CA MET A 126 13.55 8.35 -2.84
C MET A 126 14.24 8.23 -4.19
N VAL A 127 14.59 9.36 -4.80
CA VAL A 127 15.45 9.44 -5.98
C VAL A 127 16.51 10.51 -5.74
N LYS A 128 17.78 10.18 -5.98
CA LYS A 128 18.92 11.09 -5.80
C LYS A 128 18.93 11.81 -4.43
N GLY A 129 18.53 11.09 -3.38
CA GLY A 129 18.52 11.61 -2.00
C GLY A 129 17.33 12.50 -1.64
N GLN A 130 16.35 12.67 -2.52
CA GLN A 130 15.13 13.46 -2.28
C GLN A 130 13.89 12.56 -2.26
N VAL A 131 12.93 12.85 -1.39
CA VAL A 131 11.62 12.18 -1.37
C VAL A 131 10.78 12.73 -2.50
N GLN A 132 10.54 11.89 -3.50
CA GLN A 132 9.83 12.27 -4.73
C GLN A 132 8.31 12.23 -4.57
N ALA A 133 7.80 11.34 -3.74
CA ALA A 133 6.36 11.13 -3.58
C ALA A 133 6.00 10.90 -2.11
N LEU A 134 4.72 11.05 -1.78
CA LEU A 134 4.21 10.71 -0.46
C LEU A 134 3.76 9.25 -0.44
N PRO A 135 4.40 8.36 0.32
CA PRO A 135 3.85 7.03 0.58
C PRO A 135 2.48 7.18 1.26
N VAL A 136 1.45 6.45 0.83
CA VAL A 136 0.12 6.58 1.45
C VAL A 136 -0.56 5.25 1.74
N ALA A 137 -0.30 4.24 0.92
CA ALA A 137 -0.97 2.96 0.96
C ALA A 137 0.08 1.84 0.93
N PHE A 138 0.90 1.75 1.98
CA PHE A 138 1.95 0.74 2.10
C PHE A 138 1.50 -0.39 3.02
N THR A 139 1.83 -1.60 2.62
CA THR A 139 1.51 -2.85 3.30
C THR A 139 2.75 -3.74 3.40
N THR A 140 2.68 -4.79 4.20
CA THR A 140 3.74 -5.77 4.41
C THR A 140 3.16 -7.18 4.37
N PRO A 141 3.93 -8.21 4.01
CA PRO A 141 3.42 -9.56 4.03
C PRO A 141 3.24 -10.06 5.46
N LEU A 142 2.12 -10.74 5.68
CA LEU A 142 1.76 -11.38 6.93
C LEU A 142 1.23 -12.79 6.67
N LEU A 143 1.18 -13.59 7.72
CA LEU A 143 0.51 -14.88 7.76
C LEU A 143 -0.88 -14.69 8.38
N PHE A 144 -1.91 -15.18 7.70
CA PHE A 144 -3.26 -15.31 8.24
C PHE A 144 -3.63 -16.77 8.36
N TRP A 145 -4.45 -17.11 9.38
CA TRP A 145 -4.97 -18.46 9.52
C TRP A 145 -6.43 -18.46 9.98
N ASN A 146 -7.17 -19.49 9.56
CA ASN A 146 -8.55 -19.72 9.92
C ASN A 146 -8.60 -20.53 11.22
N LYS A 147 -8.99 -19.88 12.32
CA LYS A 147 -9.07 -20.50 13.65
C LYS A 147 -10.11 -21.61 13.75
N ALA A 148 -11.19 -21.54 12.95
CA ALA A 148 -12.20 -22.58 12.93
C ALA A 148 -11.62 -23.87 12.35
N LEU A 149 -10.93 -23.82 11.20
CA LEU A 149 -10.29 -24.98 10.59
C LEU A 149 -9.19 -25.59 11.48
N PHE A 150 -8.48 -24.76 12.26
CA PHE A 150 -7.53 -25.24 13.27
C PHE A 150 -8.26 -26.05 14.35
N ARG A 151 -9.35 -25.51 14.95
CA ARG A 151 -10.15 -26.24 15.95
C ARG A 151 -10.71 -27.55 15.42
N GLU A 152 -11.27 -27.56 14.21
CA GLU A 152 -11.80 -28.75 13.54
C GLU A 152 -10.73 -29.82 13.31
N SER A 153 -9.48 -29.42 13.17
CA SER A 153 -8.32 -30.30 13.03
C SER A 153 -7.67 -30.70 14.36
N GLY A 154 -8.23 -30.26 15.50
CA GLY A 154 -7.67 -30.52 16.83
C GLY A 154 -6.41 -29.70 17.17
N LEU A 155 -6.17 -28.62 16.43
CA LEU A 155 -5.05 -27.70 16.64
C LEU A 155 -5.47 -26.53 17.54
N ASP A 156 -4.50 -25.94 18.24
CA ASP A 156 -4.74 -24.73 19.05
C ASP A 156 -4.96 -23.53 18.13
N PRO A 157 -6.17 -22.91 18.13
CA PRO A 157 -6.49 -21.80 17.23
C PRO A 157 -5.72 -20.51 17.53
N ASN A 158 -4.99 -20.45 18.66
CA ASN A 158 -4.21 -19.29 19.06
C ASN A 158 -2.70 -19.46 18.89
N LYS A 159 -2.26 -20.58 18.30
CA LYS A 159 -0.86 -20.88 18.04
C LYS A 159 -0.58 -20.95 16.54
N PRO A 160 -0.31 -19.81 15.86
CA PRO A 160 0.15 -19.83 14.47
C PRO A 160 1.55 -20.42 14.36
N PRO A 161 1.93 -20.97 13.19
CA PRO A 161 3.29 -21.38 12.93
C PRO A 161 4.23 -20.17 12.96
N LYS A 162 5.38 -20.33 13.61
CA LYS A 162 6.44 -19.32 13.67
C LYS A 162 7.55 -19.57 12.66
N THR A 163 7.68 -20.81 12.24
CA THR A 163 8.70 -21.25 11.28
C THR A 163 8.06 -21.96 10.11
N TRP A 164 8.79 -22.07 9.00
CA TRP A 164 8.30 -22.79 7.82
C TRP A 164 8.17 -24.29 8.09
N GLU A 165 8.97 -24.84 9.00
CA GLU A 165 8.88 -26.22 9.48
C GLU A 165 7.58 -26.44 10.27
N GLU A 166 7.26 -25.55 11.23
CA GLU A 166 5.99 -25.60 11.97
C GLU A 166 4.79 -25.46 11.03
N LEU A 167 4.88 -24.62 9.97
CA LEU A 167 3.82 -24.49 8.99
C LEU A 167 3.61 -25.81 8.24
N GLN A 168 4.67 -26.53 7.88
CA GLN A 168 4.60 -27.84 7.27
C GLN A 168 3.92 -28.85 8.20
N ASP A 169 4.35 -28.89 9.47
CA ASP A 169 3.80 -29.82 10.47
C ASP A 169 2.30 -29.59 10.73
N ILE A 170 1.89 -28.32 10.77
CA ILE A 170 0.48 -27.92 10.88
C ILE A 170 -0.26 -28.34 9.62
N SER A 171 0.27 -28.09 8.44
CA SER A 171 -0.35 -28.45 7.16
C SER A 171 -0.64 -29.96 7.05
N GLY A 172 0.28 -30.78 7.56
CA GLY A 172 0.08 -32.24 7.60
C GLY A 172 -0.99 -32.72 8.57
N LYS A 173 -1.42 -31.90 9.53
CA LYS A 173 -2.47 -32.19 10.52
C LYS A 173 -3.83 -31.60 10.15
N LEU A 174 -3.86 -30.61 9.28
CA LEU A 174 -5.09 -29.95 8.85
C LEU A 174 -5.96 -30.88 8.00
N LYS A 175 -7.27 -30.84 8.25
CA LYS A 175 -8.28 -31.59 7.49
C LYS A 175 -8.90 -30.75 6.37
N ALA A 176 -8.38 -29.55 6.11
CA ALA A 176 -8.85 -28.65 5.09
C ALA A 176 -8.38 -29.11 3.71
N ARG A 177 -9.17 -28.83 2.66
CA ARG A 177 -8.79 -29.08 1.26
C ARG A 177 -7.59 -28.24 0.83
N CYS A 178 -7.41 -27.06 1.42
CA CYS A 178 -6.31 -26.16 1.18
C CYS A 178 -5.68 -25.85 2.54
N SER A 179 -4.57 -26.56 2.88
CA SER A 179 -3.88 -26.33 4.15
C SER A 179 -3.16 -24.99 4.17
N TYR A 180 -2.42 -24.68 3.09
CA TYR A 180 -1.68 -23.43 2.94
C TYR A 180 -1.74 -22.93 1.50
N THR A 181 -1.84 -21.61 1.35
CA THR A 181 -1.74 -20.91 0.07
C THR A 181 -0.99 -19.59 0.21
N THR A 182 -0.74 -18.91 -0.90
CA THR A 182 -0.10 -17.59 -0.93
C THR A 182 -0.64 -16.73 -2.05
N SER A 183 -0.75 -15.43 -1.82
CA SER A 183 -0.89 -14.44 -2.87
C SER A 183 0.42 -13.70 -3.10
N TRP A 184 0.63 -13.20 -4.31
CA TRP A 184 1.86 -12.48 -4.70
C TRP A 184 3.14 -13.29 -4.44
N PRO A 185 3.26 -14.54 -4.93
CA PRO A 185 4.31 -15.47 -4.53
C PRO A 185 5.73 -14.93 -4.74
N VAL A 186 6.02 -14.17 -5.79
CA VAL A 186 7.36 -13.56 -5.98
C VAL A 186 7.65 -12.56 -4.88
N TRP A 187 6.68 -11.73 -4.49
CA TRP A 187 6.86 -10.76 -3.41
C TRP A 187 6.99 -11.43 -2.04
N VAL A 188 6.18 -12.45 -1.75
CA VAL A 188 6.24 -13.17 -0.47
C VAL A 188 7.47 -14.06 -0.41
N HIS A 189 7.65 -14.98 -1.38
CA HIS A 189 8.59 -16.09 -1.28
C HIS A 189 9.97 -15.84 -1.90
N ILE A 190 10.11 -14.81 -2.76
CA ILE A 190 11.42 -14.40 -3.27
C ILE A 190 11.88 -13.13 -2.53
N ASP A 191 11.15 -12.02 -2.65
CA ASP A 191 11.59 -10.74 -2.07
C ASP A 191 11.59 -10.78 -0.54
N ASN A 192 10.47 -11.16 0.08
CA ASN A 192 10.31 -11.06 1.53
C ASN A 192 10.96 -12.20 2.30
N VAL A 193 10.94 -13.43 1.80
CA VAL A 193 11.74 -14.50 2.42
C VAL A 193 13.21 -14.18 2.35
N SER A 194 13.70 -13.61 1.25
CA SER A 194 15.09 -13.16 1.15
C SER A 194 15.41 -12.05 2.17
N ALA A 195 14.59 -10.99 2.20
CA ALA A 195 14.77 -9.87 3.13
C ALA A 195 14.69 -10.32 4.60
N TRP A 196 13.68 -11.12 4.93
CA TRP A 196 13.42 -11.66 6.27
C TRP A 196 14.55 -12.56 6.77
N SER A 197 15.22 -13.24 5.83
CA SER A 197 16.35 -14.13 6.09
C SER A 197 17.72 -13.47 5.90
N GLY A 198 17.79 -12.20 5.49
CA GLY A 198 19.05 -11.52 5.21
C GLY A 198 19.81 -12.03 3.98
N ALA A 199 19.11 -12.73 3.06
CA ALA A 199 19.68 -13.21 1.81
C ALA A 199 19.64 -12.12 0.73
N PRO A 200 20.73 -11.91 -0.06
CA PRO A 200 20.71 -10.92 -1.13
C PRO A 200 19.79 -11.35 -2.28
N THR A 201 19.11 -10.39 -2.91
CA THR A 201 18.45 -10.55 -4.20
C THR A 201 19.20 -9.84 -5.32
N VAL A 202 20.08 -8.92 -4.96
CA VAL A 202 21.01 -8.24 -5.86
C VAL A 202 22.39 -8.18 -5.21
N THR A 203 23.43 -8.16 -6.01
CA THR A 203 24.81 -7.94 -5.55
C THR A 203 25.11 -6.46 -5.35
N SER A 204 26.25 -6.14 -4.72
CA SER A 204 26.67 -4.75 -4.51
C SER A 204 26.95 -3.98 -5.81
N ASP A 205 27.24 -4.69 -6.91
CA ASP A 205 27.39 -4.13 -8.27
C ASP A 205 26.08 -4.11 -9.08
N GLY A 206 24.94 -4.39 -8.41
CA GLY A 206 23.61 -4.27 -9.00
C GLY A 206 23.15 -5.43 -9.88
N LYS A 207 23.82 -6.59 -9.82
CA LYS A 207 23.38 -7.78 -10.55
C LYS A 207 22.39 -8.60 -9.74
N LEU A 208 21.48 -9.27 -10.42
CA LEU A 208 20.53 -10.18 -9.79
C LEU A 208 21.26 -11.37 -9.13
N ALA A 209 20.82 -11.75 -7.92
CA ALA A 209 21.45 -12.79 -7.10
C ALA A 209 20.45 -13.57 -6.23
N PHE A 210 19.18 -13.67 -6.63
CA PHE A 210 18.14 -14.37 -5.86
C PHE A 210 18.10 -15.90 -6.09
N ASN A 211 19.24 -16.49 -6.36
CA ASN A 211 19.45 -17.93 -6.56
C ASN A 211 20.44 -18.54 -5.55
N THR A 212 20.55 -17.92 -4.37
CA THR A 212 21.38 -18.44 -3.28
C THR A 212 20.74 -19.65 -2.62
N LEU A 213 21.46 -20.32 -1.74
CA LEU A 213 20.98 -21.52 -1.07
C LEU A 213 19.66 -21.32 -0.33
N ILE A 214 19.44 -20.14 0.28
CA ILE A 214 18.21 -19.81 1.01
C ILE A 214 17.00 -19.83 0.08
N GLN A 215 17.07 -19.12 -1.04
CA GLN A 215 15.95 -19.07 -2.00
C GLN A 215 15.72 -20.44 -2.66
N VAL A 216 16.79 -21.14 -3.01
CA VAL A 216 16.69 -22.47 -3.63
C VAL A 216 16.04 -23.48 -2.68
N ARG A 217 16.48 -23.54 -1.41
CA ARG A 217 15.88 -24.43 -0.40
C ARG A 217 14.42 -24.08 -0.15
N HIS A 218 14.09 -22.80 -0.06
CA HIS A 218 12.73 -22.37 0.16
C HIS A 218 11.81 -22.71 -1.01
N LEU A 219 12.22 -22.46 -2.25
CA LEU A 219 11.43 -22.84 -3.44
C LEU A 219 11.29 -24.38 -3.57
N ALA A 220 12.35 -25.14 -3.24
CA ALA A 220 12.29 -26.60 -3.22
C ALA A 220 11.28 -27.11 -2.16
N ARG A 221 11.23 -26.45 -0.98
CA ARG A 221 10.23 -26.73 0.07
C ARG A 221 8.81 -26.50 -0.43
N LEU A 222 8.52 -25.35 -1.02
CA LEU A 222 7.20 -25.04 -1.60
C LEU A 222 6.81 -26.06 -2.67
N THR A 223 7.77 -26.48 -3.49
CA THR A 223 7.53 -27.52 -4.51
C THR A 223 7.19 -28.87 -3.91
N SER A 224 7.90 -29.27 -2.83
CA SER A 224 7.56 -30.48 -2.09
C SER A 224 6.13 -30.41 -1.53
N TRP A 225 5.77 -29.27 -0.95
CA TRP A 225 4.43 -29.05 -0.40
C TRP A 225 3.35 -29.02 -1.47
N TYR A 226 3.64 -28.48 -2.66
CA TYR A 226 2.72 -28.53 -3.80
C TYR A 226 2.43 -29.96 -4.22
N LYS A 227 3.45 -30.81 -4.26
CA LYS A 227 3.32 -32.24 -4.61
C LYS A 227 2.63 -33.08 -3.55
N THR A 228 2.71 -32.69 -2.28
CA THR A 228 2.05 -33.37 -1.15
C THR A 228 0.73 -32.72 -0.74
N GLU A 229 0.23 -31.76 -1.54
CA GLU A 229 -1.03 -31.04 -1.31
C GLU A 229 -1.06 -30.22 -0.01
N TYR A 230 0.11 -29.94 0.61
CA TYR A 230 0.21 -29.02 1.75
C TYR A 230 0.13 -27.55 1.30
N PHE A 231 0.55 -27.27 0.08
CA PHE A 231 0.47 -25.99 -0.57
C PHE A 231 -0.39 -26.04 -1.82
N THR A 232 -1.38 -25.16 -1.94
CA THR A 232 -2.23 -25.01 -3.12
C THR A 232 -1.92 -23.68 -3.79
N SER A 233 -1.55 -23.69 -5.06
CA SER A 233 -1.37 -22.49 -5.88
C SER A 233 -2.65 -22.18 -6.64
N PHE A 234 -3.19 -20.97 -6.48
CA PHE A 234 -4.34 -20.49 -7.23
C PHE A 234 -3.96 -19.50 -8.33
N GLY A 235 -2.67 -19.13 -8.42
CA GLY A 235 -2.15 -18.15 -9.36
C GLY A 235 -0.94 -17.42 -8.82
N PHE A 236 -0.55 -16.35 -9.50
CA PHE A 236 0.67 -15.59 -9.21
C PHE A 236 0.43 -14.14 -8.79
N ASN A 237 -0.84 -13.72 -8.64
CA ASN A 237 -1.21 -12.42 -8.08
C ASN A 237 -1.99 -12.63 -6.78
N ASN A 238 -3.23 -12.10 -6.69
CA ASN A 238 -4.07 -12.18 -5.50
C ASN A 238 -5.22 -13.19 -5.61
N GLU A 239 -5.12 -14.14 -6.52
CA GLU A 239 -6.19 -15.13 -6.76
C GLU A 239 -6.49 -15.96 -5.50
N ALA A 240 -5.49 -16.24 -4.68
CA ALA A 240 -5.64 -17.00 -3.43
C ALA A 240 -6.43 -16.25 -2.34
N ASP A 241 -6.51 -14.93 -2.39
CA ASP A 241 -7.18 -14.12 -1.37
C ASP A 241 -8.66 -14.48 -1.25
N ALA A 242 -9.37 -14.62 -2.37
CA ALA A 242 -10.79 -14.98 -2.38
C ALA A 242 -11.04 -16.36 -1.76
N HIS A 243 -10.17 -17.35 -2.00
CA HIS A 243 -10.28 -18.69 -1.43
C HIS A 243 -10.14 -18.68 0.10
N PHE A 244 -9.22 -17.87 0.62
CA PHE A 244 -9.07 -17.72 2.06
C PHE A 244 -10.25 -16.96 2.67
N VAL A 245 -10.70 -15.85 2.09
CA VAL A 245 -11.85 -15.05 2.56
C VAL A 245 -13.14 -15.88 2.57
N ASN A 246 -13.29 -16.83 1.67
CA ASN A 246 -14.41 -17.77 1.64
C ASN A 246 -14.27 -18.94 2.62
N GLY A 247 -13.16 -19.05 3.36
CA GLY A 247 -12.93 -20.10 4.35
C GLY A 247 -12.47 -21.43 3.76
N GLU A 248 -12.07 -21.48 2.50
CA GLU A 248 -11.62 -22.70 1.82
C GLU A 248 -10.21 -23.13 2.24
N CYS A 249 -9.34 -22.17 2.58
CA CYS A 249 -7.97 -22.40 2.99
C CYS A 249 -7.76 -22.17 4.49
N ALA A 250 -6.89 -22.96 5.11
CA ALA A 250 -6.60 -22.87 6.52
C ALA A 250 -5.54 -21.81 6.85
N MET A 251 -4.56 -21.60 5.97
CA MET A 251 -3.50 -20.59 6.12
C MET A 251 -3.22 -19.91 4.79
N ILE A 252 -2.89 -18.61 4.86
CA ILE A 252 -2.43 -17.84 3.70
C ILE A 252 -1.33 -16.87 4.10
N THR A 253 -0.31 -16.73 3.25
CA THR A 253 0.59 -15.57 3.30
C THR A 253 0.24 -14.59 2.20
N THR A 254 -0.08 -13.36 2.60
CA THR A 254 -0.48 -12.28 1.70
C THR A 254 -0.19 -10.93 2.34
N ASN A 255 -0.61 -9.84 1.73
CA ASN A 255 -0.43 -8.50 2.28
C ASN A 255 -1.39 -8.22 3.46
N ALA A 256 -1.07 -7.21 4.28
CA ALA A 256 -1.87 -6.82 5.43
C ALA A 256 -3.26 -6.25 5.06
N GLU A 257 -3.49 -5.88 3.80
CA GLU A 257 -4.78 -5.39 3.28
C GLU A 257 -5.89 -6.45 3.43
N MET A 258 -5.52 -7.73 3.48
CA MET A 258 -6.42 -8.87 3.74
C MET A 258 -7.32 -8.66 4.98
N VAL A 259 -6.85 -7.91 6.00
CA VAL A 259 -7.64 -7.62 7.21
C VAL A 259 -8.95 -6.96 6.87
N SER A 260 -8.93 -5.95 5.99
CA SER A 260 -10.15 -5.21 5.61
C SER A 260 -11.16 -6.10 4.88
N GLU A 261 -10.68 -6.99 4.02
CA GLU A 261 -11.53 -7.94 3.30
C GLU A 261 -12.14 -8.98 4.25
N LEU A 262 -11.34 -9.51 5.18
CA LEU A 262 -11.81 -10.47 6.19
C LEU A 262 -12.84 -9.87 7.13
N GLN A 263 -12.61 -8.63 7.59
CA GLN A 263 -13.56 -7.89 8.43
C GLN A 263 -14.87 -7.60 7.68
N ALA A 264 -14.79 -7.18 6.42
CA ALA A 264 -15.95 -6.88 5.60
C ALA A 264 -16.78 -8.14 5.29
N SER A 265 -16.13 -9.28 5.06
CA SER A 265 -16.82 -10.55 4.79
C SER A 265 -17.48 -11.15 6.03
N GLY A 266 -16.83 -11.05 7.18
CA GLY A 266 -17.26 -11.67 8.44
C GLY A 266 -17.32 -13.20 8.41
N LYS A 267 -16.82 -13.86 7.35
CA LYS A 267 -16.94 -15.31 7.13
C LYS A 267 -15.91 -16.13 7.89
N VAL A 268 -14.74 -15.56 8.19
CA VAL A 268 -13.59 -16.27 8.74
C VAL A 268 -13.23 -15.71 10.11
N ASP A 269 -13.22 -16.58 11.15
CA ASP A 269 -12.57 -16.29 12.43
C ASP A 269 -11.06 -16.42 12.23
N PHE A 270 -10.37 -15.31 11.99
CA PHE A 270 -8.98 -15.32 11.59
C PHE A 270 -8.02 -14.89 12.69
N GLY A 271 -6.79 -15.33 12.57
CA GLY A 271 -5.65 -14.78 13.28
C GLY A 271 -4.65 -14.16 12.31
N VAL A 272 -3.76 -13.31 12.82
CA VAL A 272 -2.70 -12.65 12.05
C VAL A 272 -1.36 -12.75 12.79
N ALA A 273 -0.31 -13.11 12.05
CA ALA A 273 1.07 -13.24 12.54
C ALA A 273 2.08 -12.73 11.50
N SER A 274 3.33 -12.53 11.94
CA SER A 274 4.45 -12.30 11.02
C SER A 274 4.67 -13.50 10.11
N LEU A 275 5.38 -13.30 9.00
CA LEU A 275 5.83 -14.42 8.16
C LEU A 275 6.63 -15.44 9.01
N PRO A 276 6.50 -16.74 8.71
CA PRO A 276 7.36 -17.75 9.31
C PRO A 276 8.85 -17.46 9.02
N VAL A 277 9.71 -17.83 9.92
CA VAL A 277 11.17 -17.71 9.76
C VAL A 277 11.77 -19.04 9.27
N ILE A 278 13.01 -18.98 8.76
CA ILE A 278 13.84 -20.15 8.49
C ILE A 278 14.68 -20.40 9.73
N ASP A 279 14.49 -21.52 10.42
CA ASP A 279 15.03 -21.81 11.75
C ASP A 279 16.56 -21.79 11.84
N ASP A 280 17.21 -22.33 10.81
CA ASP A 280 18.67 -22.49 10.78
C ASP A 280 19.42 -21.26 10.28
N ASN A 281 18.75 -20.10 10.22
CA ASN A 281 19.34 -18.86 9.72
C ASN A 281 19.73 -17.92 10.86
N ALA A 282 20.99 -17.94 11.24
CA ALA A 282 21.53 -17.12 12.33
C ALA A 282 21.32 -15.61 12.08
N GLY A 283 20.79 -14.92 13.08
CA GLY A 283 20.53 -13.48 13.04
C GLY A 283 19.19 -13.09 12.42
N ALA A 284 18.45 -14.00 11.80
CA ALA A 284 17.09 -13.76 11.36
C ALA A 284 16.08 -13.77 12.55
N PRO A 285 14.91 -13.15 12.42
CA PRO A 285 14.47 -12.40 11.24
C PRO A 285 14.99 -10.96 11.18
N PHE A 286 15.27 -10.49 9.97
CA PHE A 286 15.59 -9.09 9.66
C PHE A 286 14.30 -8.28 9.36
N ASN A 287 14.36 -7.29 8.46
CA ASN A 287 13.17 -6.55 8.05
C ASN A 287 12.49 -7.19 6.83
N THR A 288 11.16 -7.15 6.80
CA THR A 288 10.39 -7.38 5.57
C THR A 288 10.43 -6.13 4.68
N LEU A 289 10.06 -6.30 3.41
CA LEU A 289 9.92 -5.22 2.45
C LEU A 289 8.46 -4.78 2.38
N ALA A 290 8.20 -3.54 2.78
CA ALA A 290 6.91 -2.92 2.56
C ALA A 290 6.70 -2.62 1.06
N SER A 291 5.47 -2.71 0.61
CA SER A 291 5.08 -2.42 -0.77
C SER A 291 3.76 -1.68 -0.79
N GLY A 292 3.53 -0.82 -1.77
CA GLY A 292 2.26 -0.11 -1.82
C GLY A 292 2.22 1.04 -2.80
N GLY A 293 1.36 2.00 -2.52
CA GLY A 293 1.11 3.16 -3.34
C GLY A 293 1.68 4.45 -2.78
N ALA A 294 2.03 5.36 -3.68
CA ALA A 294 2.48 6.71 -3.33
C ALA A 294 1.83 7.76 -4.22
N ILE A 295 1.60 8.95 -3.66
CA ILE A 295 1.09 10.10 -4.40
C ILE A 295 2.26 10.89 -4.97
N TRP A 296 2.30 11.02 -6.28
CA TRP A 296 3.24 11.79 -7.04
C TRP A 296 2.61 13.07 -7.55
N VAL A 297 3.35 14.19 -7.56
CA VAL A 297 2.86 15.48 -8.05
C VAL A 297 3.45 15.77 -9.42
N GLY A 298 2.60 15.92 -10.44
CA GLY A 298 3.02 16.15 -11.82
C GLY A 298 3.71 17.50 -12.01
N GLN A 299 4.67 17.56 -12.95
CA GLN A 299 5.31 18.82 -13.37
C GLN A 299 4.41 19.65 -14.29
N GLY A 300 4.70 20.98 -14.36
CA GLY A 300 4.12 21.91 -15.34
C GLY A 300 2.69 22.37 -15.00
N HIS A 301 2.29 22.36 -13.74
CA HIS A 301 1.01 22.90 -13.24
C HIS A 301 1.16 24.32 -12.68
N SER A 302 0.04 25.01 -12.47
CA SER A 302 0.01 26.37 -11.93
C SER A 302 0.39 26.41 -10.46
N LYS A 303 0.74 27.61 -9.96
CA LYS A 303 1.03 27.81 -8.54
C LYS A 303 -0.18 27.50 -7.64
N ASP A 304 -1.38 27.81 -8.09
CA ASP A 304 -2.60 27.56 -7.33
C ASP A 304 -2.92 26.05 -7.26
N GLU A 305 -2.72 25.31 -8.34
CA GLU A 305 -2.82 23.86 -8.34
C GLU A 305 -1.78 23.21 -7.39
N TYR A 306 -0.53 23.69 -7.39
CA TYR A 306 0.49 23.20 -6.45
C TYR A 306 0.16 23.53 -5.00
N LYS A 307 -0.38 24.72 -4.73
CA LYS A 307 -0.85 25.09 -3.40
C LYS A 307 -2.01 24.20 -2.93
N ALA A 308 -2.94 23.91 -3.82
CA ALA A 308 -4.05 23.01 -3.55
C ALA A 308 -3.57 21.56 -3.33
N ALA A 309 -2.62 21.08 -4.14
CA ALA A 309 -2.00 19.77 -3.96
C ALA A 309 -1.29 19.67 -2.59
N ALA A 310 -0.54 20.71 -2.19
CA ALA A 310 0.12 20.74 -0.88
C ALA A 310 -0.86 20.61 0.29
N LYS A 311 -2.05 21.24 0.21
CA LYS A 311 -3.11 21.11 1.22
C LYS A 311 -3.63 19.67 1.34
N PHE A 312 -3.85 19.00 0.21
CA PHE A 312 -4.27 17.62 0.23
C PHE A 312 -3.21 16.70 0.84
N LEU A 313 -1.93 16.91 0.48
CA LEU A 313 -0.85 16.13 1.04
C LEU A 313 -0.67 16.38 2.55
N GLU A 314 -0.86 17.61 3.01
CA GLU A 314 -0.88 17.95 4.44
C GLU A 314 -2.02 17.21 5.17
N PHE A 315 -3.22 17.21 4.59
CA PHE A 315 -4.36 16.45 5.11
C PHE A 315 -4.05 14.94 5.22
N THR A 316 -3.43 14.35 4.21
CA THR A 316 -3.06 12.91 4.24
C THR A 316 -1.99 12.59 5.29
N LEU A 317 -1.21 13.58 5.70
CA LEU A 317 -0.18 13.43 6.74
C LEU A 317 -0.73 13.58 8.17
N THR A 318 -1.98 14.02 8.35
CA THR A 318 -2.54 14.10 9.70
C THR A 318 -2.67 12.72 10.34
N PRO A 319 -2.40 12.57 11.64
CA PRO A 319 -2.54 11.29 12.32
C PRO A 319 -3.93 10.67 12.16
N GLN A 320 -4.97 11.50 12.22
CA GLN A 320 -6.36 11.06 12.07
C GLN A 320 -6.62 10.44 10.69
N THR A 321 -6.19 11.10 9.62
CA THR A 321 -6.35 10.60 8.25
C THR A 321 -5.57 9.30 8.06
N GLN A 322 -4.33 9.22 8.56
CA GLN A 322 -3.52 8.01 8.45
C GLN A 322 -4.12 6.83 9.22
N LEU A 323 -4.69 7.05 10.41
CA LEU A 323 -5.38 6.01 11.17
C LEU A 323 -6.65 5.54 10.44
N THR A 324 -7.35 6.46 9.78
CA THR A 324 -8.52 6.11 8.94
C THR A 324 -8.09 5.23 7.75
N ILE A 325 -7.04 5.63 7.03
CA ILE A 325 -6.46 4.85 5.93
C ILE A 325 -5.99 3.47 6.41
N ALA A 326 -5.31 3.41 7.56
CA ALA A 326 -4.83 2.17 8.14
C ALA A 326 -5.98 1.21 8.49
N ARG A 327 -7.05 1.74 9.10
CA ARG A 327 -8.21 0.94 9.51
C ARG A 327 -9.02 0.43 8.31
N GLN A 328 -9.23 1.25 7.30
CA GLN A 328 -10.07 0.91 6.14
C GLN A 328 -9.36 0.02 5.14
N GLY A 329 -8.07 0.28 4.88
CA GLY A 329 -7.31 -0.40 3.82
C GLY A 329 -6.23 -1.37 4.31
N GLY A 330 -6.06 -1.57 5.62
CA GLY A 330 -4.99 -2.44 6.13
C GLY A 330 -3.57 -1.88 5.94
N PHE A 331 -3.44 -0.58 5.66
CA PHE A 331 -2.15 0.05 5.35
C PHE A 331 -1.39 0.49 6.61
N LEU A 332 -0.07 0.63 6.47
CA LEU A 332 0.82 1.04 7.56
C LEU A 332 0.71 2.54 7.82
N PRO A 333 0.57 2.98 9.09
CA PRO A 333 0.68 4.39 9.46
C PRO A 333 2.09 4.92 9.18
N LEU A 334 2.21 6.10 8.57
CA LEU A 334 3.49 6.64 8.09
C LEU A 334 4.30 7.35 9.16
N THR A 335 3.62 8.14 10.02
CA THR A 335 4.28 9.04 10.96
C THR A 335 4.28 8.48 12.38
N PRO A 336 5.27 8.86 13.24
CA PRO A 336 5.32 8.40 14.62
C PRO A 336 4.06 8.68 15.42
N ALA A 337 3.38 9.80 15.16
CA ALA A 337 2.14 10.14 15.84
C ALA A 337 0.99 9.19 15.45
N ALA A 338 0.88 8.84 14.17
CA ALA A 338 -0.10 7.87 13.70
C ALA A 338 0.24 6.44 14.18
N GLN A 339 1.52 6.09 14.21
CA GLN A 339 2.00 4.81 14.73
C GLN A 339 1.69 4.66 16.22
N ALA A 340 1.98 5.67 17.02
CA ALA A 340 1.61 5.68 18.44
C ALA A 340 0.09 5.59 18.65
N GLY A 341 -0.69 6.24 17.78
CA GLY A 341 -2.16 6.12 17.78
C GLY A 341 -2.63 4.70 17.49
N ALA A 342 -2.02 4.03 16.50
CA ALA A 342 -2.34 2.65 16.14
C ALA A 342 -2.03 1.66 17.28
N GLN A 343 -0.98 1.92 18.07
CA GLN A 343 -0.56 1.11 19.21
C GLN A 343 -1.32 1.43 20.50
N SER A 344 -2.21 2.42 20.49
CA SER A 344 -3.01 2.76 21.66
C SER A 344 -3.93 1.61 22.08
N LYS A 345 -4.28 1.56 23.37
CA LYS A 345 -5.21 0.52 23.90
C LYS A 345 -6.55 0.50 23.17
N LEU A 346 -6.97 1.63 22.62
CA LEU A 346 -8.26 1.78 21.94
C LEU A 346 -8.27 1.18 20.52
N LEU A 347 -7.14 1.17 19.83
CA LEU A 347 -7.04 0.79 18.42
C LEU A 347 -6.18 -0.46 18.19
N ARG A 348 -5.43 -0.91 19.19
CA ARG A 348 -4.45 -2.01 19.04
C ARG A 348 -5.04 -3.30 18.50
N ASP A 349 -6.24 -3.67 18.93
CA ASP A 349 -6.87 -4.91 18.48
C ASP A 349 -7.41 -4.78 17.05
N ASP A 350 -7.94 -3.60 16.70
CA ASP A 350 -8.42 -3.30 15.34
C ASP A 350 -7.27 -3.18 14.34
N LEU A 351 -6.08 -2.72 14.78
CA LEU A 351 -4.92 -2.43 13.95
C LEU A 351 -3.76 -3.41 14.18
N LYS A 352 -4.07 -4.63 14.67
CA LYS A 352 -3.04 -5.63 14.98
C LYS A 352 -2.15 -6.01 13.80
N ALA A 353 -2.71 -6.10 12.60
CA ALA A 353 -1.93 -6.40 11.39
C ALA A 353 -0.97 -5.26 11.03
N GLN A 354 -1.40 -4.01 11.20
CA GLN A 354 -0.59 -2.83 10.97
C GLN A 354 0.54 -2.71 12.00
N ASP A 355 0.26 -3.00 13.27
CA ASP A 355 1.28 -3.03 14.33
C ASP A 355 2.35 -4.11 14.08
N LEU A 356 1.93 -5.33 13.73
CA LEU A 356 2.84 -6.40 13.31
C LEU A 356 3.64 -6.00 12.07
N GLY A 357 2.98 -5.39 11.09
CA GLY A 357 3.62 -4.92 9.87
C GLY A 357 4.70 -3.88 10.15
N LEU A 358 4.41 -2.89 10.99
CA LEU A 358 5.40 -1.90 11.42
C LEU A 358 6.58 -2.56 12.14
N ALA A 359 6.31 -3.46 13.08
CA ALA A 359 7.35 -4.20 13.79
C ALA A 359 8.25 -5.00 12.83
N ASN A 360 7.69 -5.53 11.74
CA ASN A 360 8.43 -6.31 10.76
C ASN A 360 9.30 -5.47 9.83
N VAL A 361 8.92 -4.22 9.52
CA VAL A 361 9.70 -3.34 8.62
C VAL A 361 10.66 -2.41 9.37
N MET A 362 10.53 -2.30 10.69
CA MET A 362 11.26 -1.31 11.50
C MET A 362 12.13 -1.92 12.58
N LYS A 363 12.61 -3.15 12.41
CA LYS A 363 13.49 -3.79 13.40
C LYS A 363 14.80 -3.02 13.54
N PRO A 364 15.22 -2.62 14.75
CA PRO A 364 16.48 -1.93 14.97
C PRO A 364 17.67 -2.83 14.60
N GLY A 365 18.65 -2.26 13.89
CA GLY A 365 19.90 -2.96 13.53
C GLY A 365 19.78 -3.99 12.41
N ALA A 366 18.60 -4.19 11.83
CA ALA A 366 18.38 -5.07 10.72
C ALA A 366 18.83 -4.42 9.40
N SER A 367 20.13 -4.19 9.23
CA SER A 367 20.71 -3.86 7.93
C SER A 367 20.96 -5.17 7.19
N GLY A 368 19.95 -5.59 6.44
CA GLY A 368 20.02 -6.80 5.64
C GLY A 368 20.98 -6.70 4.45
N ALA A 369 21.08 -7.79 3.73
CA ALA A 369 21.70 -7.89 2.42
C ALA A 369 21.06 -6.91 1.44
N TYR A 370 21.74 -6.62 0.32
CA TYR A 370 21.16 -5.86 -0.78
C TYR A 370 19.93 -6.60 -1.32
N VAL A 371 18.76 -6.06 -1.04
CA VAL A 371 17.49 -6.61 -1.53
C VAL A 371 16.91 -5.63 -2.54
N GLY A 372 17.06 -5.97 -3.82
CA GLY A 372 16.30 -5.33 -4.88
C GLY A 372 14.89 -5.90 -4.92
N TRP A 373 13.91 -5.10 -5.24
CA TRP A 373 12.53 -5.55 -5.37
C TRP A 373 12.30 -6.22 -6.72
N ILE A 374 12.42 -7.56 -6.74
CA ILE A 374 12.23 -8.36 -7.95
C ILE A 374 10.79 -8.28 -8.45
N SER A 375 9.83 -8.33 -7.52
CA SER A 375 8.40 -8.31 -7.83
C SER A 375 7.89 -6.99 -8.40
N PHE A 376 8.63 -5.88 -8.25
CA PHE A 376 8.18 -4.57 -8.74
C PHE A 376 8.48 -4.32 -10.21
N ASN A 377 9.41 -5.06 -10.80
CA ASN A 377 9.61 -5.05 -12.24
C ASN A 377 8.64 -6.04 -12.88
N PRO A 378 7.63 -5.60 -13.66
CA PRO A 378 6.61 -6.50 -14.20
C PRO A 378 7.18 -7.61 -15.07
N LYS A 379 8.18 -7.30 -15.91
CA LYS A 379 8.82 -8.30 -16.79
C LYS A 379 9.66 -9.31 -15.99
N LEU A 380 10.36 -8.85 -14.97
CA LEU A 380 11.14 -9.72 -14.10
C LEU A 380 10.22 -10.63 -13.28
N ARG A 381 9.13 -10.06 -12.74
CA ARG A 381 8.11 -10.83 -12.02
C ARG A 381 7.50 -11.92 -12.89
N GLU A 382 7.16 -11.62 -14.15
CA GLU A 382 6.66 -12.58 -15.12
C GLU A 382 7.65 -13.74 -15.34
N ILE A 383 8.93 -13.43 -15.57
CA ILE A 383 9.99 -14.43 -15.70
C ILE A 383 10.07 -15.33 -14.47
N VAL A 384 10.03 -14.75 -13.27
CA VAL A 384 10.08 -15.55 -12.03
C VAL A 384 8.83 -16.41 -11.86
N ASN A 385 7.64 -15.88 -12.18
CA ASN A 385 6.40 -16.66 -12.16
C ASN A 385 6.46 -17.87 -13.10
N GLU A 386 6.93 -17.69 -14.33
CA GLU A 386 7.11 -18.80 -15.29
C GLU A 386 8.06 -19.89 -14.77
N GLU A 387 9.17 -19.46 -14.15
CA GLU A 387 10.15 -20.40 -13.60
C GLU A 387 9.64 -21.12 -12.36
N MET A 388 8.87 -20.44 -11.49
CA MET A 388 8.20 -21.07 -10.35
C MET A 388 7.15 -22.09 -10.82
N ASP A 389 6.35 -21.74 -11.83
CA ASP A 389 5.38 -22.66 -12.43
C ASP A 389 6.06 -23.91 -12.98
N ALA A 390 7.19 -23.74 -13.69
CA ALA A 390 7.97 -24.87 -14.22
C ALA A 390 8.48 -25.80 -13.12
N VAL A 391 8.77 -25.29 -11.92
CA VAL A 391 9.17 -26.10 -10.76
C VAL A 391 7.97 -26.84 -10.16
N PHE A 392 6.84 -26.18 -9.98
CA PHE A 392 5.61 -26.80 -9.47
C PHE A 392 5.14 -27.93 -10.40
N MET A 393 5.20 -27.72 -11.71
CA MET A 393 4.90 -28.73 -12.72
C MET A 393 5.98 -29.83 -12.84
N GLY A 394 7.07 -29.78 -12.07
CA GLY A 394 8.14 -30.77 -12.10
C GLY A 394 9.03 -30.72 -13.34
N LYS A 395 8.94 -29.66 -14.15
CA LYS A 395 9.74 -29.48 -15.39
C LYS A 395 11.19 -29.03 -15.09
N LYS A 396 11.42 -28.39 -13.95
CA LYS A 396 12.73 -27.90 -13.52
C LYS A 396 12.95 -28.16 -12.04
N SER A 397 14.22 -28.25 -11.62
CA SER A 397 14.57 -28.15 -10.21
C SER A 397 14.51 -26.68 -9.74
N ALA A 398 14.31 -26.45 -8.44
CA ALA A 398 14.32 -25.11 -7.87
C ALA A 398 15.61 -24.33 -8.20
N LYS A 399 16.76 -25.01 -8.15
CA LYS A 399 18.06 -24.40 -8.51
C LYS A 399 18.10 -23.98 -9.98
N SER A 400 17.74 -24.89 -10.89
CA SER A 400 17.74 -24.60 -12.33
C SER A 400 16.76 -23.49 -12.70
N ALA A 401 15.61 -23.43 -12.06
CA ALA A 401 14.61 -22.38 -12.28
C ALA A 401 15.10 -21.01 -11.82
N LEU A 402 15.65 -20.92 -10.61
CA LEU A 402 16.16 -19.63 -10.11
C LEU A 402 17.41 -19.17 -10.87
N ASP A 403 18.28 -20.09 -11.33
CA ASP A 403 19.42 -19.73 -12.20
C ASP A 403 18.91 -19.18 -13.54
N SER A 404 17.91 -19.85 -14.14
CA SER A 404 17.27 -19.37 -15.36
C SER A 404 16.61 -18.02 -15.17
N ALA A 405 15.89 -17.81 -14.05
CA ALA A 405 15.25 -16.54 -13.72
C ALA A 405 16.27 -15.40 -13.56
N VAL A 406 17.39 -15.64 -12.90
CA VAL A 406 18.49 -14.67 -12.77
C VAL A 406 19.08 -14.31 -14.12
N ILE A 407 19.41 -15.30 -14.96
CA ILE A 407 19.99 -15.07 -16.30
C ILE A 407 19.02 -14.30 -17.20
N ARG A 408 17.78 -14.78 -17.32
CA ARG A 408 16.73 -14.14 -18.14
C ARG A 408 16.37 -12.76 -17.61
N GLY A 409 16.27 -12.65 -16.29
CA GLY A 409 15.90 -11.43 -15.60
C GLY A 409 16.95 -10.34 -15.72
N GLN A 410 18.24 -10.67 -15.76
CA GLN A 410 19.32 -9.70 -15.87
C GLN A 410 19.19 -8.83 -17.14
N ALA A 411 18.65 -9.38 -18.23
CA ALA A 411 18.43 -8.66 -19.47
C ALA A 411 17.35 -7.57 -19.39
N VAL A 412 16.40 -7.70 -18.45
CA VAL A 412 15.29 -6.77 -18.24
C VAL A 412 15.39 -5.97 -16.95
N TYR A 413 16.33 -6.34 -16.06
CA TYR A 413 16.53 -5.69 -14.79
C TYR A 413 17.34 -4.40 -14.99
N GLN A 414 16.74 -3.30 -14.60
CA GLN A 414 17.44 -2.02 -14.45
C GLN A 414 17.53 -1.74 -12.96
N PRO A 415 18.74 -1.61 -12.38
CA PRO A 415 18.88 -1.25 -10.99
C PRO A 415 18.08 0.03 -10.74
N THR A 416 17.08 -0.05 -9.88
CA THR A 416 16.39 1.17 -9.45
C THR A 416 17.42 2.02 -8.70
N PRO A 417 17.45 3.35 -8.87
CA PRO A 417 18.35 4.23 -8.12
C PRO A 417 17.98 4.36 -6.63
N VAL A 418 17.24 3.41 -6.09
CA VAL A 418 17.01 3.32 -4.65
C VAL A 418 18.37 3.12 -4.03
N ALA A 419 18.89 4.19 -3.44
CA ALA A 419 20.18 4.26 -2.84
C ALA A 419 20.45 2.97 -2.07
N ALA A 420 21.49 2.25 -2.47
CA ALA A 420 22.12 1.27 -1.61
C ALA A 420 22.45 2.03 -0.31
N ALA A 421 21.60 1.90 0.70
CA ALA A 421 21.88 2.44 2.01
C ALA A 421 23.09 1.66 2.51
N CYS A 422 24.26 2.25 2.29
CA CYS A 422 25.49 1.71 2.87
C CYS A 422 25.34 1.77 4.38
N PRO A 423 25.37 0.64 5.09
CA PRO A 423 25.30 0.64 6.53
C PRO A 423 26.45 1.50 7.07
N LYS A 424 26.14 2.48 7.93
CA LYS A 424 27.15 3.28 8.62
C LYS A 424 28.14 2.34 9.31
N GLY A 425 29.39 2.34 8.85
CA GLY A 425 30.49 1.57 9.46
C GLY A 425 31.22 0.57 8.56
N ARG A 426 30.77 0.31 7.34
CA ARG A 426 31.58 -0.48 6.38
C ARG A 426 32.39 0.43 5.45
N LYS A 427 33.72 0.33 5.51
CA LYS A 427 34.69 1.13 4.73
C LYS A 427 34.69 0.88 3.20
N ASN A 428 33.90 -0.07 2.69
CA ASN A 428 33.97 -0.54 1.31
C ASN A 428 32.68 -0.28 0.48
N CYS A 429 31.88 0.72 0.82
CA CYS A 429 30.79 1.19 -0.02
C CYS A 429 31.25 2.46 -0.77
N ARG A 430 32.04 2.32 -1.80
CA ARG A 430 32.28 3.36 -2.82
C ARG A 430 31.83 2.85 -4.19
#